data_1857c664d9f8fbc35096e5ea62ff0a0d
#
_entry.id   1857c664d9f8fbc35096e5ea62ff0a0d
#
_cell.length_a   1.000
_cell.length_b   1.000
_cell.length_c   1.000
_cell.angle_alpha   90.00
_cell.angle_beta   90.00
_cell.angle_gamma   90.00
#
_symmetry.space_group_name_H-M   'P 1'
#
loop_
_entity.id
_entity.type
_entity.pdbx_description
1 polymer ?
#
loop_
_entity_poly.entity_id
_entity_poly.type
_entity_poly.pdbx_seq_one_letter_code
_entity_poly.pdbx_strand_id
1 'polypeptide(L)'
;FATVRDRSRNGDALWEIIAGWTRQRTKWEAMEQLAAAGVPCSAVYDTEDLFRDEHLLERGMVRTIEHPEVGVFQLLAPPIHLSEPQAELHRAPLLGEHTREVLAEELGLAESDLAGLAARGVIGDREPPGAGRVKAER
;
A
#
# COMPACT_ATOMS: atom_id res chain seq x y z
N PHE A 1 -20.48 10.89 -35.41
CA PHE A 1 -19.49 11.11 -34.32
C PHE A 1 -18.33 12.04 -34.72
N ALA A 2 -18.42 12.79 -35.83
CA ALA A 2 -17.29 13.57 -36.35
C ALA A 2 -16.83 14.69 -35.40
N THR A 3 -17.77 15.37 -34.75
CA THR A 3 -17.45 16.43 -33.78
C THR A 3 -17.68 16.03 -32.33
N VAL A 4 -17.12 16.80 -31.39
CA VAL A 4 -17.38 16.61 -29.95
C VAL A 4 -18.86 16.73 -29.64
N ARG A 5 -19.55 17.70 -30.28
CA ARG A 5 -21.00 17.91 -30.13
C ARG A 5 -21.80 16.70 -30.61
N ASP A 6 -21.42 16.08 -31.73
CA ASP A 6 -22.11 14.91 -32.28
C ASP A 6 -21.88 13.69 -31.36
N ARG A 7 -20.67 13.52 -30.83
CA ARG A 7 -20.38 12.48 -29.87
C ARG A 7 -21.17 12.65 -28.57
N SER A 8 -21.26 13.87 -28.06
CA SER A 8 -22.04 14.18 -26.86
C SER A 8 -23.56 13.91 -27.07
N ARG A 9 -24.10 14.27 -28.23
CA ARG A 9 -25.51 14.03 -28.56
C ARG A 9 -25.87 12.56 -28.76
N ASN A 10 -24.91 11.76 -29.22
CA ASN A 10 -25.07 10.35 -29.51
C ASN A 10 -24.24 9.50 -28.51
N GLY A 11 -24.11 9.96 -27.26
CA GLY A 11 -23.28 9.34 -26.24
C GLY A 11 -23.61 7.87 -25.98
N ASP A 12 -24.88 7.53 -25.85
CA ASP A 12 -25.33 6.15 -25.60
C ASP A 12 -24.95 5.22 -26.76
N ALA A 13 -25.18 5.66 -28.00
CA ALA A 13 -24.81 4.88 -29.17
C ALA A 13 -23.29 4.69 -29.30
N LEU A 14 -22.52 5.72 -28.97
CA LEU A 14 -21.05 5.64 -28.94
C LEU A 14 -20.58 4.69 -27.83
N TRP A 15 -21.20 4.77 -26.66
CA TRP A 15 -20.89 3.88 -25.54
C TRP A 15 -21.15 2.40 -25.88
N GLU A 16 -22.27 2.08 -26.51
CA GLU A 16 -22.54 0.71 -26.94
C GLU A 16 -21.53 0.18 -27.95
N ILE A 17 -21.04 1.02 -28.87
CA ILE A 17 -19.99 0.63 -29.81
C ILE A 17 -18.67 0.33 -29.06
N ILE A 18 -18.27 1.22 -28.14
CA ILE A 18 -17.05 1.05 -27.34
C ILE A 18 -17.19 -0.18 -26.45
N ALA A 19 -18.28 -0.33 -25.73
CA ALA A 19 -18.54 -1.46 -24.86
C ALA A 19 -18.59 -2.79 -25.61
N GLY A 20 -19.21 -2.83 -26.80
CA GLY A 20 -19.23 -4.02 -27.64
C GLY A 20 -17.84 -4.42 -28.12
N TRP A 21 -16.96 -3.45 -28.37
CA TRP A 21 -15.59 -3.71 -28.77
C TRP A 21 -14.72 -4.17 -27.58
N THR A 22 -14.83 -3.51 -26.40
CA THR A 22 -14.04 -3.82 -25.21
C THR A 22 -14.45 -5.14 -24.57
N ARG A 23 -15.73 -5.53 -24.57
CA ARG A 23 -16.20 -6.82 -24.03
C ARG A 23 -15.56 -8.06 -24.67
N GLN A 24 -15.01 -7.93 -25.86
CA GLN A 24 -14.35 -9.04 -26.60
C GLN A 24 -12.83 -9.11 -26.30
N ARG A 25 -12.33 -8.29 -25.39
CA ARG A 25 -10.90 -8.14 -25.11
C ARG A 25 -10.65 -8.08 -23.63
N THR A 26 -9.46 -8.49 -23.22
CA THR A 26 -8.95 -8.18 -21.89
C THR A 26 -8.67 -6.67 -21.78
N LYS A 27 -8.61 -6.16 -20.56
CA LYS A 27 -8.24 -4.76 -20.32
C LYS A 27 -6.87 -4.38 -20.91
N TRP A 28 -5.94 -5.32 -20.92
CA TRP A 28 -4.60 -5.15 -21.48
C TRP A 28 -4.61 -5.09 -23.00
N GLU A 29 -5.25 -6.05 -23.67
CA GLU A 29 -5.41 -6.05 -25.12
C GLU A 29 -6.13 -4.79 -25.63
N ALA A 30 -7.16 -4.33 -24.90
CA ALA A 30 -7.88 -3.12 -25.23
C ALA A 30 -6.97 -1.89 -25.12
N MET A 31 -6.21 -1.79 -24.03
CA MET A 31 -5.26 -0.71 -23.81
C MET A 31 -4.18 -0.66 -24.90
N GLU A 32 -3.53 -1.79 -25.18
CA GLU A 32 -2.48 -1.89 -26.21
C GLU A 32 -2.98 -1.46 -27.60
N GLN A 33 -4.14 -1.97 -28.03
CA GLN A 33 -4.70 -1.66 -29.33
C GLN A 33 -5.10 -0.19 -29.44
N LEU A 34 -5.68 0.39 -28.38
CA LEU A 34 -6.06 1.81 -28.36
C LEU A 34 -4.81 2.70 -28.33
N ALA A 35 -3.81 2.35 -27.53
CA ALA A 35 -2.53 3.07 -27.48
C ALA A 35 -1.79 3.03 -28.82
N ALA A 36 -1.76 1.89 -29.49
CA ALA A 36 -1.19 1.76 -30.83
C ALA A 36 -1.92 2.61 -31.89
N ALA A 37 -3.22 2.85 -31.69
CA ALA A 37 -4.02 3.75 -32.52
C ALA A 37 -3.89 5.23 -32.13
N GLY A 38 -3.03 5.58 -31.16
CA GLY A 38 -2.81 6.94 -30.67
C GLY A 38 -3.92 7.46 -29.75
N VAL A 39 -4.72 6.57 -29.15
CA VAL A 39 -5.76 6.95 -28.20
C VAL A 39 -5.18 6.89 -26.78
N PRO A 40 -5.10 8.02 -26.06
CA PRO A 40 -4.68 8.03 -24.66
C PRO A 40 -5.67 7.21 -23.80
N CYS A 41 -5.20 6.14 -23.23
CA CYS A 41 -6.00 5.24 -22.39
C CYS A 41 -5.13 4.51 -21.39
N SER A 42 -5.75 3.96 -20.37
CA SER A 42 -5.12 3.06 -19.38
C SER A 42 -6.10 1.96 -19.01
N ALA A 43 -5.58 0.82 -18.61
CA ALA A 43 -6.37 -0.22 -17.98
C ALA A 43 -6.84 0.23 -16.59
N VAL A 44 -8.02 -0.19 -16.18
CA VAL A 44 -8.47 -0.03 -14.79
C VAL A 44 -7.84 -1.15 -13.97
N TYR A 45 -6.96 -0.78 -13.06
CA TYR A 45 -6.24 -1.73 -12.21
C TYR A 45 -7.12 -2.22 -11.08
N ASP A 46 -7.04 -3.51 -10.83
CA ASP A 46 -7.47 -4.10 -9.56
C ASP A 46 -6.28 -4.16 -8.57
N THR A 47 -6.52 -4.70 -7.39
CA THR A 47 -5.49 -4.76 -6.35
C THR A 47 -4.31 -5.64 -6.76
N GLU A 48 -4.55 -6.73 -7.49
CA GLU A 48 -3.50 -7.64 -7.94
C GLU A 48 -2.60 -6.96 -8.98
N ASP A 49 -3.19 -6.20 -9.91
CA ASP A 49 -2.45 -5.43 -10.92
C ASP A 49 -1.48 -4.43 -10.28
N LEU A 50 -1.91 -3.74 -9.20
CA LEU A 50 -1.06 -2.76 -8.51
C LEU A 50 0.23 -3.38 -7.97
N PHE A 51 0.18 -4.61 -7.47
CA PHE A 51 1.34 -5.29 -6.92
C PHE A 51 2.21 -6.00 -7.97
N ARG A 52 1.73 -6.11 -9.22
CA ARG A 52 2.44 -6.76 -10.33
C ARG A 52 2.91 -5.80 -11.41
N ASP A 53 2.45 -4.57 -11.40
CA ASP A 53 2.81 -3.58 -12.40
C ASP A 53 4.29 -3.19 -12.30
N GLU A 54 5.04 -3.46 -13.38
CA GLU A 54 6.49 -3.21 -13.44
C GLU A 54 6.83 -1.73 -13.22
N HIS A 55 6.02 -0.81 -13.74
CA HIS A 55 6.24 0.61 -13.59
C HIS A 55 6.08 1.06 -12.13
N LEU A 56 5.08 0.53 -11.42
CA LEU A 56 4.87 0.83 -10.00
C LEU A 56 5.98 0.23 -9.14
N LEU A 57 6.47 -0.96 -9.48
CA LEU A 57 7.60 -1.61 -8.82
C LEU A 57 8.89 -0.82 -9.03
N GLU A 58 9.23 -0.45 -10.26
CA GLU A 58 10.42 0.35 -10.59
C GLU A 58 10.40 1.73 -9.93
N ARG A 59 9.23 2.35 -9.84
CA ARG A 59 9.06 3.62 -9.13
C ARG A 59 9.09 3.50 -7.61
N GLY A 60 9.21 2.30 -7.06
CA GLY A 60 9.20 2.06 -5.64
C GLY A 60 7.87 2.37 -4.96
N MET A 61 6.77 2.36 -5.75
CA MET A 61 5.40 2.54 -5.24
C MET A 61 4.87 1.32 -4.51
N VAL A 62 5.54 0.18 -4.68
CA VAL A 62 5.30 -1.06 -3.93
C VAL A 62 6.57 -1.38 -3.16
N ARG A 63 6.44 -1.62 -1.87
CA ARG A 63 7.56 -1.96 -0.97
C ARG A 63 7.28 -3.26 -0.23
N THR A 64 8.34 -4.02 -0.06
CA THR A 64 8.33 -5.23 0.75
C THR A 64 8.77 -4.88 2.16
N ILE A 65 7.99 -5.30 3.15
CA ILE A 65 8.24 -5.05 4.58
C ILE A 65 8.21 -6.37 5.31
N GLU A 66 9.09 -6.51 6.28
CA GLU A 66 9.11 -7.62 7.23
C GLU A 66 8.37 -7.22 8.51
N HIS A 67 7.45 -8.07 8.95
CA HIS A 67 6.67 -7.86 10.16
C HIS A 67 6.77 -9.11 11.07
N PRO A 68 7.02 -8.94 12.37
CA PRO A 68 7.36 -10.05 13.27
C PRO A 68 6.24 -11.08 13.48
N GLU A 69 4.98 -10.70 13.24
CA GLU A 69 3.83 -11.61 13.41
C GLU A 69 3.28 -12.13 12.08
N VAL A 70 3.38 -11.36 11.00
CA VAL A 70 2.76 -11.69 9.70
C VAL A 70 3.79 -12.19 8.68
N GLY A 71 5.08 -11.96 8.96
CA GLY A 71 6.16 -12.27 8.03
C GLY A 71 6.34 -11.20 6.96
N VAL A 72 6.82 -11.59 5.80
CA VAL A 72 7.09 -10.68 4.68
C VAL A 72 5.80 -10.41 3.91
N PHE A 73 5.51 -9.14 3.68
CA PHE A 73 4.37 -8.73 2.87
C PHE A 73 4.67 -7.46 2.07
N GLN A 74 3.87 -7.18 1.07
CA GLN A 74 3.97 -5.98 0.25
C GLN A 74 2.88 -4.97 0.62
N LEU A 75 3.25 -3.70 0.55
CA LEU A 75 2.32 -2.59 0.74
C LEU A 75 2.63 -1.45 -0.24
N LEU A 76 1.67 -0.57 -0.44
CA LEU A 76 1.86 0.63 -1.23
C LEU A 76 2.68 1.65 -0.44
N ALA A 77 3.71 2.19 -1.07
CA ALA A 77 4.52 3.26 -0.53
C ALA A 77 3.85 4.64 -0.72
N PRO A 78 4.28 5.66 0.02
CA PRO A 78 3.85 7.03 -0.23
C PRO A 78 4.15 7.45 -1.68
N PRO A 79 3.20 8.07 -2.39
CA PRO A 79 3.38 8.48 -3.78
C PRO A 79 4.28 9.72 -3.93
N ILE A 80 4.56 10.41 -2.85
CA ILE A 80 5.37 11.63 -2.83
C ILE A 80 6.83 11.24 -2.57
N HIS A 81 7.68 11.54 -3.54
CA HIS A 81 9.13 11.33 -3.44
C HIS A 81 9.80 12.68 -3.19
N LEU A 82 10.40 12.82 -2.03
CA LEU A 82 11.19 13.99 -1.65
C LEU A 82 12.68 13.73 -1.95
N SER A 83 13.37 14.77 -2.39
CA SER A 83 14.83 14.68 -2.60
C SER A 83 15.57 14.59 -1.27
N GLU A 84 15.09 15.31 -0.25
CA GLU A 84 15.63 15.36 1.11
C GLU A 84 14.56 15.87 2.11
N PRO A 85 14.39 15.24 3.30
CA PRO A 85 14.82 13.89 3.63
C PRO A 85 13.97 12.84 2.89
N GLN A 86 14.55 11.68 2.62
CA GLN A 86 13.76 10.54 2.11
C GLN A 86 12.91 9.97 3.25
N ALA A 87 11.62 9.79 2.99
CA ALA A 87 10.73 9.12 3.93
C ALA A 87 11.11 7.63 4.01
N GLU A 88 11.59 7.20 5.16
CA GLU A 88 11.77 5.78 5.43
C GLU A 88 10.42 5.12 5.71
N LEU A 89 10.21 3.98 5.08
CA LEU A 89 9.01 3.19 5.28
C LEU A 89 9.29 2.09 6.30
N HIS A 90 8.71 2.23 7.46
CA HIS A 90 8.78 1.25 8.54
C HIS A 90 7.48 0.45 8.63
N ARG A 91 7.55 -0.74 9.21
CA ARG A 91 6.35 -1.49 9.55
C ARG A 91 5.52 -0.77 10.60
N ALA A 92 4.24 -1.06 10.65
CA ALA A 92 3.42 -0.63 11.78
C ALA A 92 3.92 -1.28 13.09
N PRO A 93 3.94 -0.54 14.21
CA PRO A 93 4.29 -1.12 15.50
C PRO A 93 3.24 -2.14 15.94
N LEU A 94 3.68 -3.11 16.73
CA LEU A 94 2.76 -4.03 17.39
C LEU A 94 1.99 -3.31 18.50
N LEU A 95 0.83 -3.84 18.86
CA LEU A 95 0.04 -3.27 19.94
C LEU A 95 0.85 -3.21 21.23
N GLY A 96 1.06 -2.00 21.76
CA GLY A 96 1.81 -1.76 22.99
C GLY A 96 3.33 -1.83 22.86
N GLU A 97 3.88 -1.97 21.66
CA GLU A 97 5.33 -2.10 21.42
C GLU A 97 6.16 -0.97 22.03
N HIS A 98 5.68 0.26 21.96
CA HIS A 98 6.38 1.45 22.46
C HIS A 98 5.81 1.97 23.80
N THR A 99 4.92 1.22 24.46
CA THR A 99 4.23 1.73 25.65
C THR A 99 5.21 2.10 26.77
N ARG A 100 6.19 1.27 27.06
CA ARG A 100 7.18 1.52 28.14
C ARG A 100 8.08 2.71 27.78
N GLU A 101 8.58 2.74 26.56
CA GLU A 101 9.41 3.82 26.01
C GLU A 101 8.70 5.17 26.12
N VAL A 102 7.49 5.26 25.56
CA VAL A 102 6.70 6.50 25.57
C VAL A 102 6.37 6.96 27.01
N LEU A 103 5.98 6.05 27.89
CA LEU A 103 5.66 6.41 29.29
C LEU A 103 6.90 6.84 30.07
N ALA A 104 8.06 6.22 29.81
CA ALA A 104 9.31 6.66 30.44
C ALA A 104 9.78 8.00 29.90
N GLU A 105 9.77 8.22 28.60
CA GLU A 105 10.28 9.44 27.98
C GLU A 105 9.37 10.65 28.19
N GLU A 106 8.05 10.48 27.97
CA GLU A 106 7.11 11.61 28.03
C GLU A 106 6.63 11.93 29.46
N LEU A 107 6.52 10.93 30.34
CA LEU A 107 6.03 11.10 31.71
C LEU A 107 7.10 10.92 32.78
N GLY A 108 8.32 10.54 32.39
CA GLY A 108 9.42 10.33 33.35
C GLY A 108 9.18 9.16 34.31
N LEU A 109 8.34 8.17 33.93
CA LEU A 109 8.05 7.04 34.81
C LEU A 109 9.28 6.13 34.94
N ALA A 110 9.60 5.76 36.17
CA ALA A 110 10.65 4.79 36.44
C ALA A 110 10.21 3.36 36.09
N GLU A 111 11.16 2.46 35.85
CA GLU A 111 10.85 1.06 35.53
C GLU A 111 9.99 0.37 36.60
N SER A 112 10.16 0.74 37.87
CA SER A 112 9.33 0.25 38.99
C SER A 112 7.85 0.67 38.84
N ASP A 113 7.59 1.87 38.30
CA ASP A 113 6.23 2.37 38.10
C ASP A 113 5.57 1.65 36.93
N LEU A 114 6.34 1.43 35.85
CA LEU A 114 5.90 0.68 34.67
C LEU A 114 5.59 -0.78 35.03
N ALA A 115 6.44 -1.43 35.82
CA ALA A 115 6.19 -2.77 36.33
C ALA A 115 4.91 -2.82 37.22
N GLY A 116 4.70 -1.81 38.04
CA GLY A 116 3.47 -1.67 38.84
C GLY A 116 2.22 -1.48 37.99
N LEU A 117 2.31 -0.73 36.89
CA LEU A 117 1.21 -0.56 35.92
C LEU A 117 0.90 -1.87 35.18
N ALA A 118 1.92 -2.60 34.75
CA ALA A 118 1.78 -3.89 34.10
C ALA A 118 1.15 -4.93 35.05
N ALA A 119 1.62 -5.03 36.29
CA ALA A 119 1.08 -5.96 37.29
C ALA A 119 -0.41 -5.72 37.60
N ARG A 120 -0.89 -4.48 37.43
CA ARG A 120 -2.31 -4.10 37.57
C ARG A 120 -3.11 -4.25 36.28
N GLY A 121 -2.49 -4.65 35.19
CA GLY A 121 -3.13 -4.78 33.88
C GLY A 121 -3.53 -3.44 33.23
N VAL A 122 -2.92 -2.32 33.67
CA VAL A 122 -3.16 -0.99 33.09
C VAL A 122 -2.45 -0.85 31.75
N ILE A 123 -1.25 -1.43 31.64
CA ILE A 123 -0.48 -1.54 30.39
C ILE A 123 -0.22 -3.00 30.09
N GLY A 124 -0.03 -3.32 28.81
CA GLY A 124 0.39 -4.65 28.37
C GLY A 124 1.84 -4.92 28.79
N ASP A 125 2.16 -6.19 29.05
CA ASP A 125 3.51 -6.64 29.42
C ASP A 125 4.26 -7.17 28.17
N ARG A 126 4.22 -6.42 27.09
CA ARG A 126 4.90 -6.80 25.85
C ARG A 126 6.34 -6.29 25.89
N GLU A 127 7.28 -7.22 25.84
CA GLU A 127 8.68 -6.86 25.63
C GLU A 127 8.90 -6.33 24.20
N PRO A 128 9.79 -5.32 24.02
CA PRO A 128 10.10 -4.81 22.68
C PRO A 128 10.64 -5.93 21.79
N PRO A 129 10.28 -5.96 20.49
CA PRO A 129 10.78 -6.95 19.55
C PRO A 129 12.31 -6.80 19.42
N GLY A 130 13.04 -7.79 19.88
CA GLY A 130 14.51 -7.82 19.91
C GLY A 130 15.10 -8.56 21.10
N ALA A 131 14.36 -8.75 22.20
CA ALA A 131 14.78 -9.55 23.36
C ALA A 131 14.58 -11.05 23.19
N GLY A 132 13.80 -11.50 22.19
CA GLY A 132 13.48 -12.91 21.94
C GLY A 132 13.96 -13.37 20.56
N ARG A 133 14.90 -14.30 20.57
CA ARG A 133 15.54 -15.01 19.46
C ARG A 133 14.65 -15.22 18.23
N VAL A 134 15.11 -14.75 17.08
CA VAL A 134 14.76 -15.28 15.77
C VAL A 134 15.04 -16.77 15.76
N LYS A 135 14.01 -17.61 15.83
CA LYS A 135 14.14 -19.01 15.45
C LYS A 135 14.14 -19.06 13.93
N ALA A 136 15.33 -19.19 13.36
CA ALA A 136 15.49 -19.67 12.00
C ALA A 136 15.02 -21.13 11.99
N GLU A 137 13.85 -21.41 11.46
CA GLU A 137 13.49 -22.74 11.00
C GLU A 137 13.55 -22.75 9.47
N ARG A 138 14.26 -23.77 8.99
CA ARG A 138 14.71 -24.05 7.62
C ARG A 138 13.57 -24.33 6.65
#